data_621d40421cb235d6118d7f63ea7dc27d
#
_entry.id   621d40421cb235d6118d7f63ea7dc27d
#
_cell.length_a   1.000
_cell.length_b   1.000
_cell.length_c   1.000
_cell.angle_alpha   90.00
_cell.angle_beta   90.00
_cell.angle_gamma   90.00
#
_symmetry.space_group_name_H-M   'P 1'
#
loop_
_entity.id
_entity.type
_entity.pdbx_description
1 polymer ?
#
loop_
_entity_poly.entity_id
_entity_poly.type
_entity_poly.pdbx_seq_one_letter_code
_entity_poly.pdbx_strand_id
1 'polypeptide(L)'
;MYDSGDRTSPLRSQEFFFWICALVALVSLLGRASFFGFEQSIAESAREAGEFGHWWPLCVNFQPFPGLPPLEVWSVAVMSFFGGINEFSGRLPSALAALTLIVGSRMLARMLFDRGTALLCSWMTLGCCGVLYLGRNSGSGVFSASLLVWTAVLYCEGAERRGFWNTLVRGVLLTLGFINGGVSFLVLAAALLLPWRWRRGTAPRRVWGEMAAWLLTLLALYFSYRLLYGDPAVMLWTRLTELGGDGFVAAVRRLASLWWKARRDPLYAGFYNLVRVILPWALIVLAALAGAVRHFRGLPREIRSLLAGIGLGFVVLTLLPGTTWTDYLALVPFLTTAAAAELFRCGEAFENRWSVTITRGAIVLIAAIGTVSPVALPMWKRLLNFDLPVVFLAACPVTGAVVLFIMLLDSHPTRPPAQLSGLPSALVSTILGGTLATICLISFLIPSLRELRAEKPFLLLLKSNTADFEPHSIIHIGGQSSASVVLFYTGARGAITVISESGDDPAGELERFRRLIAARPGGKFAIVTRCRPGRELAFLRRCAAAGGLKLDVDRPDRIEDRPPGYGNSDRRQAYWIVTSPLGGNASASSNQVQKKGR
;
A
#
# COMPACT_ATOMS: atom_id res chain seq x y z
N MET A 1 43.47 -19.35 4.69
CA MET A 1 43.76 -19.87 3.34
C MET A 1 42.73 -20.97 3.08
N TYR A 2 41.53 -20.62 2.64
CA TYR A 2 40.47 -21.59 2.32
C TYR A 2 40.44 -21.75 0.81
N ASP A 3 40.63 -22.95 0.39
CA ASP A 3 40.66 -23.41 -0.99
C ASP A 3 39.32 -23.09 -1.69
N SER A 4 39.35 -22.15 -2.62
CA SER A 4 38.22 -21.64 -3.38
C SER A 4 37.97 -22.41 -4.68
N GLY A 5 38.36 -23.70 -4.71
CA GLY A 5 38.19 -24.59 -5.86
C GLY A 5 36.70 -24.91 -6.11
N ASP A 6 36.17 -24.37 -7.19
CA ASP A 6 35.10 -24.91 -8.07
C ASP A 6 33.67 -25.24 -7.53
N ARG A 7 33.25 -24.71 -6.37
CA ARG A 7 31.85 -24.82 -5.91
C ARG A 7 30.95 -23.67 -6.37
N THR A 8 31.33 -22.91 -7.38
CA THR A 8 30.63 -21.68 -7.77
C THR A 8 29.48 -21.87 -8.78
N SER A 9 29.45 -23.00 -9.49
CA SER A 9 28.45 -23.24 -10.54
C SER A 9 27.00 -23.42 -10.06
N PRO A 10 26.69 -24.24 -9.03
CA PRO A 10 25.31 -24.45 -8.59
C PRO A 10 24.73 -23.24 -7.84
N LEU A 11 25.58 -22.38 -7.28
CA LEU A 11 25.19 -21.15 -6.59
C LEU A 11 24.64 -20.11 -7.55
N ARG A 12 25.30 -19.94 -8.68
CA ARG A 12 24.90 -18.96 -9.69
C ARG A 12 23.54 -19.32 -10.30
N SER A 13 23.26 -20.61 -10.50
CA SER A 13 22.00 -21.05 -11.08
C SER A 13 20.80 -20.80 -10.13
N GLN A 14 20.96 -21.02 -8.82
CA GLN A 14 19.89 -20.78 -7.84
C GLN A 14 19.62 -19.28 -7.62
N GLU A 15 20.67 -18.48 -7.60
CA GLU A 15 20.55 -17.03 -7.55
C GLU A 15 19.86 -16.47 -8.79
N PHE A 16 20.24 -16.94 -9.97
CA PHE A 16 19.64 -16.57 -11.23
C PHE A 16 18.14 -16.94 -11.28
N PHE A 17 17.80 -18.16 -10.88
CA PHE A 17 16.42 -18.61 -10.78
C PHE A 17 15.60 -17.73 -9.82
N PHE A 18 16.15 -17.41 -8.65
CA PHE A 18 15.50 -16.52 -7.70
C PHE A 18 15.17 -15.16 -8.32
N TRP A 19 16.12 -14.54 -9.03
CA TRP A 19 15.90 -13.22 -9.63
C TRP A 19 14.89 -13.24 -10.77
N ILE A 20 14.86 -14.31 -11.56
CA ILE A 20 13.79 -14.52 -12.56
C ILE A 20 12.43 -14.60 -11.85
N CYS A 21 12.31 -15.42 -10.83
CA CYS A 21 11.07 -15.54 -10.06
C CYS A 21 10.64 -14.19 -9.46
N ALA A 22 11.57 -13.43 -8.89
CA ALA A 22 11.29 -12.12 -8.31
C ALA A 22 10.81 -11.12 -9.37
N LEU A 23 11.47 -11.07 -10.52
CA LEU A 23 11.10 -10.18 -11.62
C LEU A 23 9.73 -10.55 -12.18
N VAL A 24 9.49 -11.83 -12.48
CA VAL A 24 8.20 -12.31 -12.96
C VAL A 24 7.10 -12.03 -11.95
N ALA A 25 7.34 -12.29 -10.66
CA ALA A 25 6.37 -12.07 -9.60
C ALA A 25 5.96 -10.60 -9.47
N LEU A 26 6.89 -9.67 -9.62
CA LEU A 26 6.65 -8.24 -9.42
C LEU A 26 6.13 -7.55 -10.68
N VAL A 27 6.59 -7.93 -11.88
CA VAL A 27 6.33 -7.18 -13.11
C VAL A 27 5.21 -7.79 -13.97
N SER A 28 4.95 -9.11 -13.86
CA SER A 28 3.92 -9.76 -14.69
C SER A 28 2.52 -9.17 -14.45
N LEU A 29 1.77 -8.95 -15.50
CA LEU A 29 0.36 -8.51 -15.47
C LEU A 29 0.09 -7.20 -14.69
N LEU A 30 1.09 -6.32 -14.51
CA LEU A 30 0.90 -5.05 -13.79
C LEU A 30 -0.17 -4.14 -14.43
N GLY A 31 -0.21 -4.10 -15.76
CA GLY A 31 -1.14 -3.27 -16.53
C GLY A 31 -2.54 -3.85 -16.69
N ARG A 32 -2.79 -5.06 -16.17
CA ARG A 32 -4.02 -5.79 -16.50
C ARG A 32 -5.25 -5.25 -15.79
N ALA A 33 -5.18 -5.01 -14.50
CA ALA A 33 -6.32 -4.54 -13.70
C ALA A 33 -6.36 -3.02 -13.60
N SER A 34 -7.56 -2.42 -13.61
CA SER A 34 -7.75 -0.98 -13.37
C SER A 34 -7.19 -0.55 -12.00
N PHE A 35 -6.86 0.73 -11.87
CA PHE A 35 -6.46 1.30 -10.58
C PHE A 35 -7.57 1.17 -9.54
N PHE A 36 -7.20 0.93 -8.29
CA PHE A 36 -8.14 0.69 -7.22
C PHE A 36 -7.77 1.45 -5.93
N GLY A 37 -8.77 2.09 -5.31
CA GLY A 37 -8.60 2.77 -4.04
C GLY A 37 -7.59 3.93 -4.13
N PHE A 38 -6.58 3.93 -3.27
CA PHE A 38 -5.60 5.02 -3.18
C PHE A 38 -4.69 5.14 -4.42
N GLU A 39 -4.53 4.06 -5.22
CA GLU A 39 -3.81 4.10 -6.49
C GLU A 39 -4.38 5.15 -7.46
N GLN A 40 -5.70 5.35 -7.43
CA GLN A 40 -6.39 6.30 -8.29
C GLN A 40 -5.97 7.75 -8.00
N SER A 41 -5.82 8.08 -6.72
CA SER A 41 -5.38 9.42 -6.31
C SER A 41 -3.90 9.66 -6.66
N ILE A 42 -3.05 8.63 -6.57
CA ILE A 42 -1.65 8.74 -7.00
C ILE A 42 -1.54 8.89 -8.50
N ALA A 43 -2.28 8.09 -9.28
CA ALA A 43 -2.27 8.17 -10.73
C ALA A 43 -2.79 9.53 -11.22
N GLU A 44 -3.86 10.05 -10.61
CA GLU A 44 -4.40 11.37 -10.95
C GLU A 44 -3.42 12.49 -10.58
N SER A 45 -2.86 12.45 -9.38
CA SER A 45 -1.86 13.46 -8.98
C SER A 45 -0.60 13.40 -9.85
N ALA A 46 -0.18 12.20 -10.28
CA ALA A 46 0.93 12.05 -11.21
C ALA A 46 0.59 12.61 -12.60
N ARG A 47 -0.66 12.46 -13.06
CA ARG A 47 -1.15 13.08 -14.29
C ARG A 47 -1.14 14.60 -14.17
N GLU A 48 -1.64 15.14 -13.07
CA GLU A 48 -1.63 16.59 -12.84
C GLU A 48 -0.20 17.14 -12.75
N ALA A 49 0.72 16.39 -12.14
CA ALA A 49 2.13 16.78 -12.10
C ALA A 49 2.76 16.80 -13.50
N GLY A 50 2.52 15.75 -14.31
CA GLY A 50 3.10 15.63 -15.65
C GLY A 50 2.47 16.55 -16.71
N GLU A 51 1.15 16.70 -16.70
CA GLU A 51 0.42 17.46 -17.72
C GLU A 51 0.28 18.96 -17.38
N PHE A 52 0.13 19.30 -16.08
CA PHE A 52 -0.18 20.67 -15.63
C PHE A 52 0.92 21.29 -14.75
N GLY A 53 2.00 20.55 -14.48
CA GLY A 53 3.13 21.07 -13.71
C GLY A 53 2.91 21.11 -12.19
N HIS A 54 1.90 20.43 -11.66
CA HIS A 54 1.61 20.40 -10.22
C HIS A 54 2.54 19.43 -9.45
N TRP A 55 3.85 19.62 -9.60
CA TRP A 55 4.85 18.80 -8.92
C TRP A 55 4.91 19.05 -7.41
N TRP A 56 4.58 20.28 -7.01
CA TRP A 56 4.50 20.69 -5.61
C TRP A 56 3.72 22.01 -5.47
N PRO A 57 2.66 22.07 -4.63
CA PRO A 57 2.05 20.97 -3.87
C PRO A 57 1.43 19.92 -4.77
N LEU A 58 1.39 18.66 -4.29
CA LEU A 58 0.69 17.59 -4.99
C LEU A 58 -0.82 17.85 -4.95
N CYS A 59 -1.45 17.76 -6.10
CA CYS A 59 -2.86 18.05 -6.25
C CYS A 59 -3.67 16.82 -6.67
N VAL A 60 -4.94 16.81 -6.33
CA VAL A 60 -5.97 15.92 -6.87
C VAL A 60 -7.18 16.78 -7.15
N ASN A 61 -7.68 16.73 -8.37
CA ASN A 61 -8.76 17.62 -8.82
C ASN A 61 -8.34 19.09 -8.74
N PHE A 62 -7.09 19.39 -9.08
CA PHE A 62 -6.48 20.73 -9.05
C PHE A 62 -6.50 21.40 -7.66
N GLN A 63 -6.68 20.61 -6.61
CA GLN A 63 -6.63 21.07 -5.22
C GLN A 63 -5.50 20.36 -4.47
N PRO A 64 -4.75 21.08 -3.63
CA PRO A 64 -3.72 20.46 -2.81
C PRO A 64 -4.26 19.29 -1.99
N PHE A 65 -3.59 18.14 -2.07
CA PHE A 65 -4.00 16.95 -1.35
C PHE A 65 -2.85 16.43 -0.47
N PRO A 66 -2.82 16.81 0.82
CA PRO A 66 -1.66 16.63 1.71
C PRO A 66 -1.47 15.20 2.22
N GLY A 67 -2.18 14.22 1.70
CA GLY A 67 -2.05 12.81 2.14
C GLY A 67 -1.29 11.92 1.16
N LEU A 68 -0.79 12.47 0.03
CA LEU A 68 -0.11 11.69 -0.98
C LEU A 68 1.38 11.51 -0.67
N PRO A 69 1.95 10.32 -0.91
CA PRO A 69 3.39 10.07 -0.78
C PRO A 69 4.13 10.66 -1.99
N PRO A 70 4.94 11.72 -1.82
CA PRO A 70 5.50 12.46 -2.95
C PRO A 70 6.42 11.62 -3.85
N LEU A 71 7.28 10.76 -3.28
CA LEU A 71 8.18 9.94 -4.09
C LEU A 71 7.43 8.97 -5.01
N GLU A 72 6.31 8.45 -4.56
CA GLU A 72 5.48 7.55 -5.37
C GLU A 72 4.82 8.33 -6.50
N VAL A 73 4.22 9.47 -6.22
CA VAL A 73 3.61 10.34 -7.24
C VAL A 73 4.66 10.79 -8.27
N TRP A 74 5.80 11.30 -7.81
CA TRP A 74 6.86 11.77 -8.71
C TRP A 74 7.43 10.65 -9.56
N SER A 75 7.63 9.45 -9.00
CA SER A 75 8.14 8.32 -9.76
C SER A 75 7.14 7.83 -10.82
N VAL A 76 5.84 7.86 -10.53
CA VAL A 76 4.78 7.56 -11.51
C VAL A 76 4.75 8.64 -12.59
N ALA A 77 4.81 9.93 -12.23
CA ALA A 77 4.86 11.03 -13.18
C ALA A 77 6.10 10.94 -14.11
N VAL A 78 7.27 10.62 -13.55
CA VAL A 78 8.49 10.39 -14.35
C VAL A 78 8.35 9.19 -15.30
N MET A 79 7.80 8.07 -14.84
CA MET A 79 7.57 6.90 -15.69
C MET A 79 6.57 7.19 -16.81
N SER A 80 5.64 8.11 -16.59
CA SER A 80 4.65 8.50 -17.60
C SER A 80 5.26 9.17 -18.84
N PHE A 81 6.44 9.79 -18.73
CA PHE A 81 7.15 10.36 -19.88
C PHE A 81 7.56 9.32 -20.93
N PHE A 82 7.70 8.05 -20.53
CA PHE A 82 8.11 6.96 -21.43
C PHE A 82 6.94 6.24 -22.13
N GLY A 83 5.71 6.42 -21.69
CA GLY A 83 4.59 5.67 -22.29
C GLY A 83 3.21 6.17 -21.86
N GLY A 84 3.11 7.38 -21.35
CA GLY A 84 1.87 7.92 -20.77
C GLY A 84 1.53 7.27 -19.43
N ILE A 85 0.55 7.86 -18.72
CA ILE A 85 0.06 7.28 -17.48
C ILE A 85 -0.96 6.20 -17.80
N ASN A 86 -0.62 4.99 -17.44
CA ASN A 86 -1.48 3.82 -17.55
C ASN A 86 -1.24 2.91 -16.34
N GLU A 87 -2.00 1.83 -16.23
CA GLU A 87 -1.93 0.94 -15.06
C GLU A 87 -0.56 0.25 -14.92
N PHE A 88 0.16 0.04 -16.02
CA PHE A 88 1.52 -0.52 -15.98
C PHE A 88 2.52 0.52 -15.47
N SER A 89 2.58 1.70 -16.12
CA SER A 89 3.51 2.77 -15.74
C SER A 89 3.24 3.28 -14.33
N GLY A 90 1.98 3.29 -13.90
CA GLY A 90 1.60 3.68 -12.53
C GLY A 90 2.08 2.72 -11.44
N ARG A 91 2.23 1.42 -11.73
CA ARG A 91 2.64 0.41 -10.75
C ARG A 91 4.11 0.01 -10.84
N LEU A 92 4.74 0.24 -12.00
CA LEU A 92 6.14 -0.14 -12.23
C LEU A 92 7.12 0.44 -11.18
N PRO A 93 7.01 1.72 -10.77
CA PRO A 93 7.88 2.26 -9.72
C PRO A 93 7.78 1.50 -8.40
N SER A 94 6.59 1.11 -7.97
CA SER A 94 6.39 0.32 -6.74
C SER A 94 6.97 -1.09 -6.87
N ALA A 95 6.87 -1.71 -8.06
CA ALA A 95 7.49 -3.01 -8.33
C ALA A 95 9.03 -2.94 -8.27
N LEU A 96 9.61 -1.88 -8.82
CA LEU A 96 11.05 -1.62 -8.72
C LEU A 96 11.48 -1.34 -7.27
N ALA A 97 10.70 -0.56 -6.51
CA ALA A 97 10.95 -0.32 -5.09
C ALA A 97 10.89 -1.62 -4.27
N ALA A 98 9.94 -2.55 -4.58
CA ALA A 98 9.88 -3.86 -3.95
C ALA A 98 11.09 -4.73 -4.30
N LEU A 99 11.56 -4.67 -5.54
CA LEU A 99 12.78 -5.36 -5.95
C LEU A 99 14.00 -4.84 -5.16
N THR A 100 14.14 -3.52 -5.03
CA THR A 100 15.22 -2.92 -4.23
C THR A 100 15.08 -3.24 -2.74
N LEU A 101 13.86 -3.38 -2.21
CA LEU A 101 13.59 -3.86 -0.86
C LEU A 101 14.14 -5.29 -0.65
N ILE A 102 13.89 -6.19 -1.60
CA ILE A 102 14.37 -7.58 -1.55
C ILE A 102 15.91 -7.62 -1.64
N VAL A 103 16.50 -6.83 -2.54
CA VAL A 103 17.96 -6.69 -2.64
C VAL A 103 18.56 -6.17 -1.33
N GLY A 104 17.98 -5.13 -0.76
CA GLY A 104 18.40 -4.56 0.53
C GLY A 104 18.30 -5.56 1.68
N SER A 105 17.21 -6.33 1.75
CA SER A 105 17.02 -7.40 2.75
C SER A 105 18.10 -8.49 2.63
N ARG A 106 18.40 -8.89 1.38
CA ARG A 106 19.48 -9.84 1.08
C ARG A 106 20.84 -9.32 1.50
N MET A 107 21.14 -8.06 1.17
CA MET A 107 22.42 -7.43 1.54
C MET A 107 22.56 -7.33 3.06
N LEU A 108 21.49 -6.91 3.75
CA LEU A 108 21.45 -6.84 5.21
C LEU A 108 21.75 -8.21 5.83
N ALA A 109 21.05 -9.26 5.39
CA ALA A 109 21.26 -10.61 5.87
C ALA A 109 22.70 -11.11 5.56
N ARG A 110 23.24 -10.82 4.38
CA ARG A 110 24.60 -11.22 4.00
C ARG A 110 25.69 -10.52 4.80
N MET A 111 25.47 -9.25 5.17
CA MET A 111 26.42 -8.49 5.99
C MET A 111 26.42 -8.91 7.45
N LEU A 112 25.32 -9.44 7.95
CA LEU A 112 25.18 -9.84 9.34
C LEU A 112 25.52 -11.30 9.56
N PHE A 113 25.29 -12.13 8.55
CA PHE A 113 25.37 -13.59 8.61
C PHE A 113 26.14 -14.13 7.38
N ASP A 114 25.60 -15.14 6.74
CA ASP A 114 26.21 -15.86 5.62
C ASP A 114 25.33 -15.82 4.34
N ARG A 115 25.85 -16.43 3.26
CA ARG A 115 25.15 -16.50 1.96
C ARG A 115 23.86 -17.32 2.02
N GLY A 116 23.84 -18.40 2.79
CA GLY A 116 22.66 -19.26 2.93
C GLY A 116 21.53 -18.52 3.60
N THR A 117 21.81 -17.88 4.75
CA THR A 117 20.88 -16.99 5.44
C THR A 117 20.34 -15.88 4.54
N ALA A 118 21.23 -15.27 3.73
CA ALA A 118 20.81 -14.21 2.80
C ALA A 118 19.89 -14.72 1.70
N LEU A 119 20.12 -15.92 1.16
CA LEU A 119 19.25 -16.53 0.15
C LEU A 119 17.88 -16.89 0.74
N LEU A 120 17.85 -17.50 1.93
CA LEU A 120 16.61 -17.82 2.64
C LEU A 120 15.80 -16.57 2.96
N CYS A 121 16.47 -15.54 3.50
CA CYS A 121 15.86 -14.23 3.74
C CYS A 121 15.23 -13.64 2.47
N SER A 122 15.90 -13.77 1.32
CA SER A 122 15.38 -13.28 0.04
C SER A 122 14.09 -14.00 -0.37
N TRP A 123 14.05 -15.34 -0.28
CA TRP A 123 12.86 -16.13 -0.58
C TRP A 123 11.71 -15.82 0.38
N MET A 124 12.00 -15.70 1.67
CA MET A 124 10.98 -15.32 2.66
C MET A 124 10.45 -13.90 2.40
N THR A 125 11.33 -12.94 2.10
CA THR A 125 10.92 -11.56 1.80
C THR A 125 10.06 -11.50 0.55
N LEU A 126 10.46 -12.17 -0.53
CA LEU A 126 9.68 -12.26 -1.77
C LEU A 126 8.32 -12.93 -1.52
N GLY A 127 8.29 -14.02 -0.75
CA GLY A 127 7.05 -14.75 -0.44
C GLY A 127 6.10 -14.03 0.53
N CYS A 128 6.50 -12.92 1.15
CA CYS A 128 5.60 -12.14 1.99
C CYS A 128 4.46 -11.51 1.17
N CYS A 129 3.20 -11.79 1.56
CA CYS A 129 2.03 -11.19 0.93
C CYS A 129 2.11 -9.67 0.87
N GLY A 130 2.60 -9.03 1.94
CA GLY A 130 2.78 -7.58 2.00
C GLY A 130 3.72 -7.06 0.90
N VAL A 131 4.86 -7.70 0.69
CA VAL A 131 5.86 -7.30 -0.32
C VAL A 131 5.29 -7.45 -1.72
N LEU A 132 4.72 -8.61 -2.04
CA LEU A 132 4.15 -8.87 -3.37
C LEU A 132 2.92 -8.01 -3.64
N TYR A 133 1.98 -7.93 -2.70
CA TYR A 133 0.75 -7.17 -2.90
C TYR A 133 1.04 -5.68 -3.01
N LEU A 134 1.81 -5.12 -2.08
CA LEU A 134 2.11 -3.69 -2.05
C LEU A 134 3.10 -3.29 -3.15
N GLY A 135 4.07 -4.14 -3.48
CA GLY A 135 4.98 -3.90 -4.60
C GLY A 135 4.30 -3.87 -5.97
N ARG A 136 3.08 -4.41 -6.08
CA ARG A 136 2.29 -4.42 -7.33
C ARG A 136 1.17 -3.38 -7.34
N ASN A 137 1.10 -2.51 -6.32
CA ASN A 137 0.12 -1.44 -6.21
C ASN A 137 0.83 -0.12 -5.95
N SER A 138 0.38 0.97 -6.57
CA SER A 138 0.88 2.31 -6.25
C SER A 138 0.35 2.76 -4.87
N GLY A 139 1.12 3.55 -4.15
CA GLY A 139 0.71 4.10 -2.85
C GLY A 139 0.79 3.11 -1.71
N SER A 140 1.76 2.24 -1.75
CA SER A 140 1.85 1.09 -0.87
C SER A 140 2.84 1.22 0.28
N GLY A 141 3.57 2.32 0.41
CA GLY A 141 4.63 2.46 1.42
C GLY A 141 5.88 1.62 1.16
N VAL A 142 5.97 0.95 -0.01
CA VAL A 142 7.14 0.13 -0.38
C VAL A 142 8.39 0.98 -0.50
N PHE A 143 8.27 2.21 -0.98
CA PHE A 143 9.38 3.16 -1.06
C PHE A 143 9.98 3.42 0.32
N SER A 144 9.14 3.71 1.31
CA SER A 144 9.60 3.95 2.68
C SER A 144 10.30 2.71 3.27
N ALA A 145 9.74 1.53 3.06
CA ALA A 145 10.36 0.28 3.50
C ALA A 145 11.71 0.01 2.81
N SER A 146 11.79 0.27 1.50
CA SER A 146 13.03 0.15 0.74
C SER A 146 14.11 1.12 1.22
N LEU A 147 13.76 2.40 1.38
CA LEU A 147 14.68 3.41 1.88
C LEU A 147 15.20 3.07 3.28
N LEU A 148 14.35 2.51 4.14
CA LEU A 148 14.73 2.13 5.49
C LEU A 148 15.73 0.97 5.51
N VAL A 149 15.50 -0.10 4.73
CA VAL A 149 16.43 -1.23 4.68
C VAL A 149 17.77 -0.82 4.08
N TRP A 150 17.79 0.02 3.04
CA TRP A 150 19.05 0.54 2.49
C TRP A 150 19.79 1.45 3.46
N THR A 151 19.06 2.25 4.23
CA THR A 151 19.66 3.02 5.33
C THR A 151 20.32 2.07 6.34
N ALA A 152 19.66 0.97 6.71
CA ALA A 152 20.23 -0.02 7.61
C ALA A 152 21.48 -0.72 7.01
N VAL A 153 21.46 -1.09 5.73
CA VAL A 153 22.63 -1.65 5.02
C VAL A 153 23.80 -0.68 5.08
N LEU A 154 23.59 0.59 4.77
CA LEU A 154 24.65 1.60 4.83
C LEU A 154 25.15 1.86 6.25
N TYR A 155 24.30 1.69 7.25
CA TYR A 155 24.72 1.74 8.65
C TYR A 155 25.60 0.55 9.05
N CYS A 156 25.34 -0.61 8.49
CA CYS A 156 26.17 -1.80 8.69
C CYS A 156 27.54 -1.66 8.01
N GLU A 157 27.55 -1.22 6.75
CA GLU A 157 28.77 -1.03 5.95
C GLU A 157 29.63 0.13 6.46
N GLY A 158 29.01 1.21 6.90
CA GLY A 158 29.70 2.44 7.31
C GLY A 158 30.53 2.32 8.58
N ALA A 159 30.47 1.18 9.29
CA ALA A 159 31.42 0.90 10.37
C ALA A 159 32.86 0.71 9.86
N GLU A 160 33.01 0.22 8.64
CA GLU A 160 34.29 -0.07 8.01
C GLU A 160 34.74 1.05 7.04
N ARG A 161 33.81 1.64 6.30
CA ARG A 161 34.07 2.70 5.31
C ARG A 161 33.60 4.07 5.84
N ARG A 162 34.52 4.80 6.49
CA ARG A 162 34.27 6.14 7.07
C ARG A 162 34.46 7.24 6.03
N GLY A 163 33.56 7.35 5.04
CA GLY A 163 33.65 8.37 4.01
C GLY A 163 32.50 9.40 4.09
N PHE A 164 32.79 10.63 3.66
CA PHE A 164 31.80 11.70 3.47
C PHE A 164 30.59 11.22 2.65
N TRP A 165 30.83 10.52 1.55
CA TRP A 165 29.80 10.00 0.65
C TRP A 165 28.81 9.05 1.34
N ASN A 166 29.29 8.17 2.22
CA ASN A 166 28.39 7.26 2.95
C ASN A 166 27.46 8.03 3.91
N THR A 167 27.97 9.07 4.57
CA THR A 167 27.14 9.92 5.43
C THR A 167 26.14 10.74 4.62
N LEU A 168 26.55 11.27 3.46
CA LEU A 168 25.68 12.02 2.56
C LEU A 168 24.55 11.13 2.03
N VAL A 169 24.87 9.94 1.50
CA VAL A 169 23.86 9.03 0.95
C VAL A 169 22.85 8.61 2.04
N ARG A 170 23.31 8.31 3.26
CA ARG A 170 22.40 8.03 4.40
C ARG A 170 21.48 9.20 4.71
N GLY A 171 22.03 10.43 4.72
CA GLY A 171 21.23 11.64 4.90
C GLY A 171 20.17 11.80 3.81
N VAL A 172 20.54 11.57 2.56
CA VAL A 172 19.60 11.60 1.42
C VAL A 172 18.50 10.56 1.58
N LEU A 173 18.84 9.29 1.88
CA LEU A 173 17.83 8.24 2.07
C LEU A 173 16.85 8.55 3.21
N LEU A 174 17.34 9.09 4.31
CA LEU A 174 16.51 9.49 5.44
C LEU A 174 15.60 10.68 5.10
N THR A 175 16.13 11.65 4.35
CA THR A 175 15.35 12.80 3.86
C THR A 175 14.26 12.34 2.90
N LEU A 176 14.58 11.52 1.92
CA LEU A 176 13.60 10.94 1.00
C LEU A 176 12.55 10.12 1.73
N GLY A 177 12.97 9.32 2.72
CA GLY A 177 12.05 8.56 3.56
C GLY A 177 11.14 9.44 4.39
N PHE A 178 11.64 10.56 4.91
CA PHE A 178 10.82 11.55 5.62
C PHE A 178 9.81 12.24 4.69
N ILE A 179 10.23 12.68 3.50
CA ILE A 179 9.34 13.29 2.50
C ILE A 179 8.20 12.33 2.15
N ASN A 180 8.49 11.03 2.04
CA ASN A 180 7.51 10.02 1.65
C ASN A 180 6.64 9.50 2.79
N GLY A 181 7.23 9.24 3.96
CA GLY A 181 6.57 8.60 5.11
C GLY A 181 6.38 9.50 6.33
N GLY A 182 6.76 10.78 6.23
CA GLY A 182 6.59 11.76 7.32
C GLY A 182 7.39 11.43 8.59
N VAL A 183 6.90 11.94 9.71
CA VAL A 183 7.53 11.75 11.04
C VAL A 183 7.55 10.28 11.44
N SER A 184 6.54 9.49 11.05
CA SER A 184 6.46 8.05 11.34
C SER A 184 7.66 7.29 10.79
N PHE A 185 8.14 7.63 9.59
CA PHE A 185 9.35 7.04 9.01
C PHE A 185 10.59 7.32 9.88
N LEU A 186 10.79 8.56 10.34
CA LEU A 186 11.97 8.91 11.15
C LEU A 186 11.96 8.23 12.52
N VAL A 187 10.80 8.20 13.18
CA VAL A 187 10.67 7.53 14.48
C VAL A 187 10.92 6.03 14.33
N LEU A 188 10.41 5.43 13.27
CA LEU A 188 10.65 4.01 12.96
C LEU A 188 12.13 3.75 12.62
N ALA A 189 12.75 4.61 11.81
CA ALA A 189 14.18 4.53 11.49
C ALA A 189 15.03 4.63 12.76
N ALA A 190 14.72 5.57 13.65
CA ALA A 190 15.38 5.69 14.94
C ALA A 190 15.19 4.42 15.79
N ALA A 191 13.97 3.91 15.89
CA ALA A 191 13.65 2.70 16.64
C ALA A 191 14.44 1.48 16.18
N LEU A 192 14.57 1.29 14.86
CA LEU A 192 15.28 0.16 14.28
C LEU A 192 16.80 0.29 14.32
N LEU A 193 17.33 1.50 14.13
CA LEU A 193 18.78 1.73 14.00
C LEU A 193 19.47 2.07 15.32
N LEU A 194 18.75 2.65 16.31
CA LEU A 194 19.31 3.05 17.59
C LEU A 194 19.92 1.88 18.38
N PRO A 195 19.29 0.69 18.52
CA PRO A 195 19.85 -0.44 19.24
C PRO A 195 21.19 -0.93 18.67
N TRP A 196 21.39 -0.76 17.36
CA TRP A 196 22.65 -1.11 16.69
C TRP A 196 23.79 -0.15 16.99
N ARG A 197 23.46 1.15 17.09
CA ARG A 197 24.43 2.18 17.40
C ARG A 197 24.93 2.13 18.83
N TRP A 198 24.02 1.98 19.76
CA TRP A 198 24.33 1.95 21.19
C TRP A 198 25.38 0.90 21.52
N ARG A 199 25.38 -0.23 20.83
CA ARG A 199 26.27 -1.35 21.13
C ARG A 199 27.64 -1.29 20.42
N ARG A 200 27.82 -0.43 19.43
CA ARG A 200 29.09 -0.29 18.69
C ARG A 200 30.05 0.74 19.29
N GLY A 201 29.76 1.32 20.43
CA GLY A 201 30.66 2.27 21.11
C GLY A 201 31.02 3.50 20.29
N THR A 202 30.11 3.94 19.41
CA THR A 202 30.34 5.13 18.59
C THR A 202 30.41 6.36 19.46
N ALA A 203 31.48 7.18 19.29
CA ALA A 203 31.69 8.38 20.08
C ALA A 203 30.47 9.29 20.06
N PRO A 204 29.99 9.78 21.22
CA PRO A 204 28.74 10.55 21.34
C PRO A 204 28.71 11.78 20.41
N ARG A 205 29.86 12.42 20.14
CA ARG A 205 29.96 13.56 19.21
C ARG A 205 29.45 13.28 17.79
N ARG A 206 29.56 12.03 17.29
CA ARG A 206 29.04 11.67 15.95
C ARG A 206 27.54 11.46 15.94
N VAL A 207 27.01 10.89 17.02
CA VAL A 207 25.55 10.76 17.20
C VAL A 207 24.91 12.14 17.16
N TRP A 208 25.50 13.09 17.87
CA TRP A 208 25.04 14.48 17.88
C TRP A 208 25.16 15.16 16.50
N GLY A 209 26.25 14.92 15.77
CA GLY A 209 26.42 15.47 14.41
C GLY A 209 25.37 14.98 13.43
N GLU A 210 25.04 13.69 13.47
CA GLU A 210 23.97 13.13 12.61
C GLU A 210 22.58 13.56 13.09
N MET A 211 22.32 13.63 14.39
CA MET A 211 21.08 14.20 14.93
C MET A 211 20.92 15.67 14.54
N ALA A 212 21.99 16.45 14.56
CA ALA A 212 21.98 17.84 14.10
C ALA A 212 21.70 17.94 12.59
N ALA A 213 22.30 17.07 11.78
CA ALA A 213 21.98 17.01 10.34
C ALA A 213 20.52 16.62 10.08
N TRP A 214 19.98 15.69 10.85
CA TRP A 214 18.55 15.34 10.78
C TRP A 214 17.66 16.51 11.19
N LEU A 215 18.01 17.20 12.28
CA LEU A 215 17.25 18.36 12.75
C LEU A 215 17.28 19.48 11.71
N LEU A 216 18.43 19.76 11.09
CA LEU A 216 18.55 20.76 10.03
C LEU A 216 17.70 20.38 8.81
N THR A 217 17.69 19.09 8.42
CA THR A 217 16.83 18.60 7.32
C THR A 217 15.35 18.77 7.68
N LEU A 218 14.96 18.43 8.91
CA LEU A 218 13.59 18.61 9.40
C LEU A 218 13.18 20.08 9.41
N LEU A 219 14.07 20.97 9.85
CA LEU A 219 13.85 22.41 9.84
C LEU A 219 13.72 22.94 8.40
N ALA A 220 14.59 22.53 7.48
CA ALA A 220 14.49 22.92 6.08
C ALA A 220 13.17 22.48 5.44
N LEU A 221 12.73 21.26 5.71
CA LEU A 221 11.45 20.73 5.25
C LEU A 221 10.26 21.44 5.91
N TYR A 222 10.34 21.74 7.21
CA TYR A 222 9.33 22.53 7.91
C TYR A 222 9.20 23.91 7.31
N PHE A 223 10.31 24.61 7.04
CA PHE A 223 10.30 25.91 6.40
C PHE A 223 9.77 25.84 4.96
N SER A 224 10.12 24.81 4.20
CA SER A 224 9.56 24.59 2.86
C SER A 224 8.04 24.38 2.90
N TYR A 225 7.56 23.58 3.85
CA TYR A 225 6.13 23.38 4.06
C TYR A 225 5.41 24.67 4.47
N ARG A 226 6.03 25.43 5.38
CA ARG A 226 5.52 26.73 5.84
C ARG A 226 5.36 27.75 4.71
N LEU A 227 6.35 27.82 3.81
CA LEU A 227 6.32 28.72 2.66
C LEU A 227 5.19 28.37 1.67
N LEU A 228 4.82 27.10 1.56
CA LEU A 228 3.86 26.61 0.58
C LEU A 228 2.41 26.54 1.10
N TYR A 229 2.22 26.23 2.39
CA TYR A 229 0.90 25.94 2.96
C TYR A 229 0.50 26.87 4.12
N GLY A 230 1.32 27.86 4.45
CA GLY A 230 1.14 28.65 5.68
C GLY A 230 1.73 27.97 6.91
N ASP A 231 1.62 28.59 8.07
CA ASP A 231 2.30 28.14 9.29
C ASP A 231 1.54 27.03 10.02
N PRO A 232 1.94 25.75 9.88
CA PRO A 232 1.30 24.66 10.61
C PRO A 232 1.54 24.75 12.12
N ALA A 233 2.62 25.45 12.56
CA ALA A 233 2.86 25.71 13.97
C ALA A 233 1.91 26.77 14.51
N VAL A 234 1.50 27.74 13.72
CA VAL A 234 0.44 28.70 14.10
C VAL A 234 -0.90 27.96 14.20
N MET A 235 -1.21 27.06 13.26
CA MET A 235 -2.41 26.21 13.38
C MET A 235 -2.36 25.28 14.59
N LEU A 236 -1.21 24.66 14.86
CA LEU A 236 -1.03 23.82 16.04
C LEU A 236 -0.99 24.67 17.32
N TRP A 237 -0.32 25.83 17.28
CA TRP A 237 -0.18 26.76 18.39
C TRP A 237 -1.50 27.45 18.72
N THR A 238 -2.26 27.92 17.75
CA THR A 238 -3.63 28.43 17.98
C THR A 238 -4.53 27.37 18.56
N ARG A 239 -4.47 26.14 18.06
CA ARG A 239 -5.17 25.00 18.66
C ARG A 239 -4.68 24.67 20.07
N LEU A 240 -3.38 24.78 20.35
CA LEU A 240 -2.80 24.56 21.67
C LEU A 240 -3.09 25.73 22.63
N THR A 241 -3.15 26.97 22.14
CA THR A 241 -3.49 28.16 22.97
C THR A 241 -4.99 28.29 23.20
N GLU A 242 -5.84 27.91 22.28
CA GLU A 242 -7.28 27.71 22.52
C GLU A 242 -7.54 26.61 23.57
N LEU A 243 -6.58 25.70 23.76
CA LEU A 243 -6.60 24.64 24.78
C LEU A 243 -5.94 25.07 26.11
N GLY A 244 -5.30 26.26 26.17
CA GLY A 244 -4.24 26.60 27.14
C GLY A 244 -4.65 27.33 28.42
N GLY A 245 -5.91 27.24 28.89
CA GLY A 245 -6.27 27.81 30.21
C GLY A 245 -5.82 27.00 31.43
N ASP A 246 -5.53 25.73 31.27
CA ASP A 246 -5.37 24.80 32.39
C ASP A 246 -3.98 24.14 32.37
N GLY A 247 -3.05 24.51 33.17
CA GLY A 247 -1.67 24.02 33.35
C GLY A 247 -1.17 22.78 32.58
N PHE A 248 0.14 22.57 32.55
CA PHE A 248 0.86 21.52 31.78
C PHE A 248 0.22 20.11 31.85
N VAL A 249 -0.28 19.70 33.03
CA VAL A 249 -0.91 18.36 33.20
C VAL A 249 -2.22 18.24 32.41
N ALA A 250 -3.01 19.32 32.38
CA ALA A 250 -4.25 19.35 31.59
C ALA A 250 -3.96 19.35 30.09
N ALA A 251 -2.91 20.07 29.64
CA ALA A 251 -2.45 20.05 28.26
C ALA A 251 -1.97 18.63 27.85
N VAL A 252 -1.19 17.95 28.68
CA VAL A 252 -0.76 16.56 28.41
C VAL A 252 -1.94 15.59 28.37
N ARG A 253 -2.90 15.73 29.28
CA ARG A 253 -4.12 14.91 29.32
C ARG A 253 -4.97 15.13 28.07
N ARG A 254 -5.10 16.37 27.60
CA ARG A 254 -5.82 16.72 26.37
C ARG A 254 -5.09 16.18 25.13
N LEU A 255 -3.77 16.34 25.05
CA LEU A 255 -2.95 15.73 23.99
C LEU A 255 -3.10 14.21 23.96
N ALA A 256 -3.09 13.56 25.13
CA ALA A 256 -3.32 12.12 25.23
C ALA A 256 -4.73 11.72 24.75
N SER A 257 -5.75 12.52 25.07
CA SER A 257 -7.13 12.29 24.63
C SER A 257 -7.30 12.50 23.11
N LEU A 258 -6.66 13.54 22.57
CA LEU A 258 -6.62 13.80 21.12
C LEU A 258 -5.87 12.69 20.39
N TRP A 259 -4.74 12.24 20.93
CA TRP A 259 -3.98 11.12 20.42
C TRP A 259 -4.82 9.84 20.41
N TRP A 260 -5.55 9.56 21.50
CA TRP A 260 -6.44 8.40 21.60
C TRP A 260 -7.61 8.48 20.62
N LYS A 261 -8.19 9.68 20.42
CA LYS A 261 -9.26 9.92 19.44
C LYS A 261 -8.76 9.84 17.99
N ALA A 262 -7.53 10.32 17.73
CA ALA A 262 -6.92 10.22 16.39
C ALA A 262 -6.56 8.79 16.02
N ARG A 263 -6.48 7.89 17.00
CA ARG A 263 -6.24 6.48 16.77
C ARG A 263 -7.52 5.78 16.31
N ARG A 264 -7.56 5.42 15.04
CA ARG A 264 -8.71 4.73 14.43
C ARG A 264 -8.80 3.26 14.81
N ASP A 265 -7.63 2.61 14.99
CA ASP A 265 -7.53 1.17 15.20
C ASP A 265 -7.22 0.81 16.66
N PRO A 266 -7.81 -0.27 17.19
CA PRO A 266 -7.46 -0.78 18.51
C PRO A 266 -6.02 -1.32 18.57
N LEU A 267 -5.41 -1.41 19.77
CA LEU A 267 -4.01 -1.85 19.94
C LEU A 267 -3.71 -3.22 19.33
N TYR A 268 -4.66 -4.15 19.38
CA TYR A 268 -4.48 -5.49 18.80
C TYR A 268 -4.38 -5.47 17.26
N ALA A 269 -4.86 -4.39 16.60
CA ALA A 269 -4.75 -4.26 15.15
C ALA A 269 -3.30 -4.21 14.68
N GLY A 270 -2.38 -3.72 15.51
CA GLY A 270 -0.94 -3.75 15.21
C GLY A 270 -0.42 -5.17 14.97
N PHE A 271 -0.82 -6.12 15.82
CA PHE A 271 -0.45 -7.52 15.62
C PHE A 271 -1.10 -8.11 14.36
N TYR A 272 -2.39 -7.85 14.14
CA TYR A 272 -3.10 -8.28 12.94
C TYR A 272 -2.44 -7.73 11.66
N ASN A 273 -2.08 -6.44 11.66
CA ASN A 273 -1.43 -5.79 10.54
C ASN A 273 -0.05 -6.41 10.25
N LEU A 274 0.73 -6.71 11.30
CA LEU A 274 2.01 -7.40 11.15
C LEU A 274 1.84 -8.80 10.55
N VAL A 275 0.92 -9.61 11.09
CA VAL A 275 0.61 -10.94 10.57
C VAL A 275 0.21 -10.88 9.10
N ARG A 276 -0.66 -9.95 8.74
CA ARG A 276 -1.14 -9.75 7.36
C ARG A 276 0.02 -9.51 6.37
N VAL A 277 1.00 -8.71 6.78
CA VAL A 277 2.13 -8.35 5.91
C VAL A 277 3.10 -9.52 5.72
N ILE A 278 3.35 -10.33 6.77
CA ILE A 278 4.31 -11.44 6.74
C ILE A 278 3.71 -12.79 6.34
N LEU A 279 2.39 -12.87 6.04
CA LEU A 279 1.82 -14.11 5.49
C LEU A 279 2.59 -14.52 4.21
N PRO A 280 2.75 -15.85 3.95
CA PRO A 280 2.30 -17.02 4.76
C PRO A 280 3.24 -17.40 5.91
N TRP A 281 4.33 -16.66 6.11
CA TRP A 281 5.40 -17.01 7.06
C TRP A 281 5.09 -16.71 8.52
N ALA A 282 3.91 -16.14 8.83
CA ALA A 282 3.59 -15.63 10.16
C ALA A 282 3.91 -16.62 11.28
N LEU A 283 3.50 -17.87 11.15
CA LEU A 283 3.76 -18.90 12.18
C LEU A 283 5.25 -19.25 12.29
N ILE A 284 5.95 -19.37 11.17
CA ILE A 284 7.39 -19.70 11.15
C ILE A 284 8.19 -18.52 11.73
N VAL A 285 7.92 -17.30 11.29
CA VAL A 285 8.59 -16.08 11.76
C VAL A 285 8.36 -15.88 13.25
N LEU A 286 7.11 -15.97 13.71
CA LEU A 286 6.78 -15.80 15.12
C LEU A 286 7.40 -16.90 15.99
N ALA A 287 7.42 -18.15 15.52
CA ALA A 287 8.07 -19.25 16.23
C ALA A 287 9.60 -19.08 16.29
N ALA A 288 10.23 -18.61 15.19
CA ALA A 288 11.66 -18.29 15.17
C ALA A 288 11.99 -17.15 16.15
N LEU A 289 11.21 -16.06 16.12
CA LEU A 289 11.38 -14.95 17.06
C LEU A 289 11.18 -15.37 18.52
N ALA A 290 10.17 -16.18 18.81
CA ALA A 290 9.93 -16.71 20.15
C ALA A 290 11.10 -17.59 20.61
N GLY A 291 11.67 -18.42 19.73
CA GLY A 291 12.88 -19.20 19.97
C GLY A 291 14.09 -18.29 20.27
N ALA A 292 14.28 -17.28 19.45
CA ALA A 292 15.35 -16.30 19.63
C ALA A 292 15.21 -15.50 20.95
N VAL A 293 14.01 -15.09 21.32
CA VAL A 293 13.74 -14.36 22.58
C VAL A 293 14.00 -15.25 23.79
N ARG A 294 13.60 -16.55 23.74
CA ARG A 294 13.85 -17.51 24.82
C ARG A 294 15.35 -17.66 25.11
N HIS A 295 16.18 -17.62 24.08
CA HIS A 295 17.63 -17.75 24.19
C HIS A 295 18.38 -16.41 24.07
N PHE A 296 17.71 -15.29 24.32
CA PHE A 296 18.19 -13.95 24.03
C PHE A 296 19.61 -13.65 24.57
N ARG A 297 19.92 -14.13 25.80
CA ARG A 297 21.24 -13.89 26.41
C ARG A 297 22.39 -14.62 25.70
N GLY A 298 22.12 -15.77 25.10
CA GLY A 298 23.09 -16.58 24.36
C GLY A 298 23.25 -16.19 22.89
N LEU A 299 22.41 -15.28 22.37
CA LEU A 299 22.46 -14.87 20.97
C LEU A 299 23.66 -13.95 20.67
N PRO A 300 24.19 -14.00 19.44
CA PRO A 300 25.13 -12.99 18.94
C PRO A 300 24.61 -11.58 19.10
N ARG A 301 25.52 -10.63 19.27
CA ARG A 301 25.15 -9.22 19.51
C ARG A 301 24.31 -8.64 18.40
N GLU A 302 24.57 -9.04 17.15
CA GLU A 302 23.89 -8.61 15.94
C GLU A 302 22.41 -8.99 15.98
N ILE A 303 22.10 -10.25 16.30
CA ILE A 303 20.72 -10.74 16.40
C ILE A 303 19.99 -10.04 17.56
N ARG A 304 20.64 -9.87 18.70
CA ARG A 304 20.04 -9.15 19.84
C ARG A 304 19.67 -7.71 19.51
N SER A 305 20.53 -7.00 18.76
CA SER A 305 20.27 -5.64 18.33
C SER A 305 19.12 -5.58 17.31
N LEU A 306 19.09 -6.55 16.39
CA LEU A 306 18.04 -6.69 15.40
C LEU A 306 16.67 -6.95 16.08
N LEU A 307 16.62 -7.89 17.02
CA LEU A 307 15.38 -8.18 17.79
C LEU A 307 14.91 -6.99 18.61
N ALA A 308 15.84 -6.28 19.26
CA ALA A 308 15.51 -5.08 20.02
C ALA A 308 14.95 -3.98 19.09
N GLY A 309 15.53 -3.79 17.91
CA GLY A 309 15.05 -2.86 16.90
C GLY A 309 13.67 -3.24 16.39
N ILE A 310 13.44 -4.51 16.06
CA ILE A 310 12.13 -5.03 15.63
C ILE A 310 11.08 -4.79 16.71
N GLY A 311 11.38 -5.16 17.96
CA GLY A 311 10.44 -4.97 19.07
C GLY A 311 10.09 -3.49 19.29
N LEU A 312 11.09 -2.61 19.29
CA LEU A 312 10.88 -1.18 19.45
C LEU A 312 10.11 -0.60 18.23
N GLY A 313 10.46 -1.00 17.01
CA GLY A 313 9.76 -0.58 15.80
C GLY A 313 8.30 -1.03 15.77
N PHE A 314 8.02 -2.25 16.21
CA PHE A 314 6.64 -2.75 16.35
C PHE A 314 5.84 -1.94 17.37
N VAL A 315 6.42 -1.66 18.54
CA VAL A 315 5.78 -0.82 19.56
C VAL A 315 5.50 0.57 19.02
N VAL A 316 6.48 1.18 18.34
CA VAL A 316 6.34 2.50 17.73
C VAL A 316 5.18 2.50 16.72
N LEU A 317 5.16 1.59 15.76
CA LEU A 317 4.08 1.52 14.76
C LEU A 317 2.72 1.26 15.40
N THR A 318 2.69 0.45 16.46
CA THR A 318 1.45 0.15 17.16
C THR A 318 0.94 1.36 17.94
N LEU A 319 1.81 2.21 18.45
CA LEU A 319 1.44 3.37 19.25
C LEU A 319 1.21 4.64 18.42
N LEU A 320 1.84 4.80 17.25
CA LEU A 320 1.65 5.99 16.41
C LEU A 320 0.23 6.06 15.85
N PRO A 321 -0.45 7.21 15.98
CA PRO A 321 -1.76 7.42 15.37
C PRO A 321 -1.64 7.53 13.85
N GLY A 322 -2.66 7.04 13.15
CA GLY A 322 -2.72 7.13 11.68
C GLY A 322 -1.84 6.11 10.93
N THR A 323 -1.14 5.22 11.64
CA THR A 323 -0.42 4.11 11.00
C THR A 323 -1.40 3.16 10.35
N THR A 324 -1.05 2.73 9.15
CA THR A 324 -1.82 1.77 8.37
C THR A 324 -1.09 0.42 8.32
N TRP A 325 -1.77 -0.63 7.86
CA TRP A 325 -1.13 -1.94 7.72
C TRP A 325 0.07 -1.91 6.75
N THR A 326 0.13 -0.94 5.82
CA THR A 326 1.24 -0.79 4.86
C THR A 326 2.53 -0.34 5.52
N ASP A 327 2.46 0.38 6.64
CA ASP A 327 3.64 0.86 7.36
C ASP A 327 4.42 -0.28 8.01
N TYR A 328 3.73 -1.38 8.37
CA TYR A 328 4.36 -2.59 8.92
C TYR A 328 5.26 -3.32 7.90
N LEU A 329 5.14 -2.99 6.61
CA LEU A 329 6.05 -3.50 5.57
C LEU A 329 7.51 -3.16 5.87
N ALA A 330 7.75 -2.02 6.50
CA ALA A 330 9.09 -1.58 6.89
C ALA A 330 9.80 -2.53 7.88
N LEU A 331 9.05 -3.34 8.63
CA LEU A 331 9.61 -4.35 9.54
C LEU A 331 10.00 -5.65 8.83
N VAL A 332 9.44 -5.94 7.65
CA VAL A 332 9.61 -7.23 6.96
C VAL A 332 11.08 -7.58 6.71
N PRO A 333 11.94 -6.70 6.19
CA PRO A 333 13.36 -7.01 5.97
C PRO A 333 14.08 -7.48 7.23
N PHE A 334 13.79 -6.85 8.34
CA PHE A 334 14.40 -7.14 9.63
C PHE A 334 13.87 -8.45 10.23
N LEU A 335 12.55 -8.66 10.11
CA LEU A 335 11.87 -9.88 10.56
C LEU A 335 12.35 -11.10 9.78
N THR A 336 12.39 -11.03 8.46
CA THR A 336 12.84 -12.15 7.61
C THR A 336 14.32 -12.43 7.79
N THR A 337 15.15 -11.39 8.01
CA THR A 337 16.57 -11.56 8.34
C THR A 337 16.75 -12.27 9.68
N ALA A 338 16.04 -11.83 10.73
CA ALA A 338 16.12 -12.47 12.05
C ALA A 338 15.59 -13.90 12.03
N ALA A 339 14.47 -14.14 11.34
CA ALA A 339 13.89 -15.47 11.22
C ALA A 339 14.81 -16.42 10.45
N ALA A 340 15.37 -15.99 9.31
CA ALA A 340 16.30 -16.78 8.51
C ALA A 340 17.55 -17.17 9.34
N ALA A 341 18.11 -16.21 10.08
CA ALA A 341 19.27 -16.49 10.95
C ALA A 341 18.95 -17.51 12.05
N GLU A 342 17.79 -17.40 12.68
CA GLU A 342 17.36 -18.34 13.71
C GLU A 342 17.06 -19.72 13.15
N LEU A 343 16.47 -19.80 11.96
CA LEU A 343 16.21 -21.06 11.27
C LEU A 343 17.52 -21.81 10.96
N PHE A 344 18.55 -21.11 10.49
CA PHE A 344 19.87 -21.72 10.28
C PHE A 344 20.55 -22.14 11.59
N ARG A 345 20.36 -21.37 12.67
CA ARG A 345 20.93 -21.68 13.98
C ARG A 345 20.29 -22.91 14.62
N CYS A 346 18.97 -23.05 14.48
CA CYS A 346 18.24 -24.17 15.10
C CYS A 346 18.22 -25.43 14.23
N GLY A 347 18.50 -25.32 12.92
CA GLY A 347 18.61 -26.47 12.00
C GLY A 347 17.49 -27.52 12.16
N GLU A 348 17.87 -28.74 12.37
CA GLU A 348 16.98 -29.92 12.51
C GLU A 348 15.95 -29.78 13.64
N ALA A 349 16.29 -29.09 14.74
CA ALA A 349 15.36 -28.89 15.86
C ALA A 349 14.11 -28.07 15.47
N PHE A 350 14.10 -27.40 14.31
CA PHE A 350 12.96 -26.63 13.84
C PHE A 350 12.01 -27.45 12.96
N GLU A 351 12.48 -28.55 12.34
CA GLU A 351 11.71 -29.39 11.42
C GLU A 351 10.45 -29.95 12.06
N ASN A 352 10.57 -30.45 13.28
CA ASN A 352 9.50 -31.11 14.03
C ASN A 352 8.57 -30.11 14.77
N ARG A 353 8.71 -28.80 14.56
CA ARG A 353 7.84 -27.83 15.21
C ARG A 353 6.49 -27.75 14.51
N TRP A 354 5.45 -27.71 15.29
CA TRP A 354 4.07 -27.58 14.85
C TRP A 354 3.86 -26.40 13.88
N SER A 355 4.66 -25.31 13.99
CA SER A 355 4.59 -24.15 13.11
C SER A 355 4.93 -24.47 11.65
N VAL A 356 5.94 -25.32 11.43
CA VAL A 356 6.32 -25.79 10.08
C VAL A 356 5.25 -26.72 9.54
N THR A 357 4.80 -27.68 10.35
CA THR A 357 3.76 -28.65 9.97
C THR A 357 2.46 -27.97 9.58
N ILE A 358 1.98 -27.02 10.39
CA ILE A 358 0.73 -26.27 10.08
C ILE A 358 0.91 -25.41 8.83
N THR A 359 2.03 -24.69 8.69
CA THR A 359 2.29 -23.87 7.50
C THR A 359 2.36 -24.73 6.25
N ARG A 360 3.06 -25.88 6.31
CA ARG A 360 3.16 -26.85 5.22
C ARG A 360 1.78 -27.40 4.85
N GLY A 361 1.00 -27.82 5.86
CA GLY A 361 -0.36 -28.31 5.65
C GLY A 361 -1.27 -27.26 4.98
N ALA A 362 -1.20 -26.02 5.41
CA ALA A 362 -1.95 -24.92 4.79
C ALA A 362 -1.53 -24.69 3.33
N ILE A 363 -0.22 -24.70 3.02
CA ILE A 363 0.28 -24.56 1.65
C ILE A 363 -0.18 -25.71 0.76
N VAL A 364 -0.07 -26.95 1.26
CA VAL A 364 -0.54 -28.16 0.55
C VAL A 364 -2.05 -28.07 0.27
N LEU A 365 -2.84 -27.66 1.26
CA LEU A 365 -4.28 -27.49 1.08
C LEU A 365 -4.61 -26.44 0.02
N ILE A 366 -3.96 -25.27 0.07
CA ILE A 366 -4.14 -24.21 -0.93
C ILE A 366 -3.73 -24.70 -2.33
N ALA A 367 -2.61 -25.43 -2.42
CA ALA A 367 -2.14 -26.00 -3.68
C ALA A 367 -3.11 -27.07 -4.23
N ALA A 368 -3.65 -27.93 -3.37
CA ALA A 368 -4.64 -28.95 -3.75
C ALA A 368 -5.94 -28.29 -4.24
N ILE A 369 -6.44 -27.27 -3.52
CA ILE A 369 -7.62 -26.48 -3.97
C ILE A 369 -7.34 -25.83 -5.34
N GLY A 370 -6.16 -25.25 -5.53
CA GLY A 370 -5.73 -24.66 -6.80
C GLY A 370 -5.73 -25.69 -7.94
N THR A 371 -5.19 -26.89 -7.68
CA THR A 371 -5.10 -27.97 -8.68
C THR A 371 -6.48 -28.48 -9.10
N VAL A 372 -7.41 -28.60 -8.15
CA VAL A 372 -8.78 -29.10 -8.41
C VAL A 372 -9.72 -27.99 -8.89
N SER A 373 -9.32 -26.73 -8.82
CA SER A 373 -10.18 -25.59 -9.17
C SER A 373 -10.88 -25.65 -10.55
N PRO A 374 -10.28 -26.17 -11.65
CA PRO A 374 -10.97 -26.32 -12.93
C PRO A 374 -12.12 -27.33 -12.89
N VAL A 375 -11.96 -28.42 -12.13
CA VAL A 375 -13.01 -29.45 -11.98
C VAL A 375 -14.20 -28.89 -11.21
N ALA A 376 -13.93 -28.01 -10.24
CA ALA A 376 -14.95 -27.33 -9.47
C ALA A 376 -15.58 -26.11 -10.18
N LEU A 377 -15.16 -25.82 -11.44
CA LEU A 377 -15.61 -24.65 -12.20
C LEU A 377 -17.14 -24.50 -12.28
N PRO A 378 -17.93 -25.55 -12.61
CA PRO A 378 -19.38 -25.43 -12.66
C PRO A 378 -19.99 -25.05 -11.32
N MET A 379 -19.39 -25.53 -10.22
CA MET A 379 -19.78 -25.20 -8.85
C MET A 379 -19.39 -23.77 -8.51
N TRP A 380 -18.18 -23.33 -8.87
CA TRP A 380 -17.74 -21.94 -8.68
C TRP A 380 -18.58 -20.95 -9.47
N LYS A 381 -18.91 -21.28 -10.73
CA LYS A 381 -19.81 -20.47 -11.56
C LYS A 381 -21.18 -20.31 -10.93
N ARG A 382 -21.74 -21.38 -10.34
CA ARG A 382 -23.03 -21.32 -9.61
C ARG A 382 -22.95 -20.55 -8.29
N LEU A 383 -21.89 -20.75 -7.51
CA LEU A 383 -21.68 -20.10 -6.20
C LEU A 383 -21.37 -18.61 -6.33
N LEU A 384 -20.54 -18.25 -7.27
CA LEU A 384 -20.04 -16.87 -7.44
C LEU A 384 -20.81 -16.09 -8.48
N ASN A 385 -21.64 -16.78 -9.27
CA ASN A 385 -22.48 -16.21 -10.32
C ASN A 385 -21.73 -15.35 -11.35
N PHE A 386 -20.46 -15.71 -11.65
CA PHE A 386 -19.65 -15.09 -12.69
C PHE A 386 -18.65 -16.08 -13.32
N ASP A 387 -18.14 -15.76 -14.51
CA ASP A 387 -17.11 -16.53 -15.20
C ASP A 387 -15.72 -16.17 -14.67
N LEU A 388 -14.96 -17.19 -14.25
CA LEU A 388 -13.58 -17.01 -13.83
C LEU A 388 -12.69 -16.71 -15.05
N PRO A 389 -11.73 -15.76 -14.92
CA PRO A 389 -10.81 -15.45 -16.01
C PRO A 389 -10.01 -16.68 -16.46
N VAL A 390 -9.83 -16.82 -17.77
CA VAL A 390 -9.08 -17.96 -18.36
C VAL A 390 -7.67 -18.10 -17.78
N VAL A 391 -7.02 -16.97 -17.49
CA VAL A 391 -5.68 -16.97 -16.86
C VAL A 391 -5.70 -17.60 -15.45
N PHE A 392 -6.78 -17.39 -14.69
CA PHE A 392 -6.94 -18.04 -13.40
C PHE A 392 -7.10 -19.56 -13.57
N LEU A 393 -7.93 -19.98 -14.53
CA LEU A 393 -8.19 -21.39 -14.82
C LEU A 393 -6.95 -22.15 -15.28
N ALA A 394 -6.00 -21.48 -15.92
CA ALA A 394 -4.74 -22.07 -16.35
C ALA A 394 -3.64 -21.99 -15.28
N ALA A 395 -3.49 -20.83 -14.64
CA ALA A 395 -2.38 -20.57 -13.72
C ALA A 395 -2.53 -21.29 -12.37
N CYS A 396 -3.73 -21.39 -11.82
CA CYS A 396 -3.94 -22.03 -10.53
C CYS A 396 -3.63 -23.52 -10.52
N PRO A 397 -4.12 -24.35 -11.49
CA PRO A 397 -3.80 -25.77 -11.52
C PRO A 397 -2.31 -26.04 -11.73
N VAL A 398 -1.68 -25.30 -12.67
CA VAL A 398 -0.25 -25.46 -12.93
C VAL A 398 0.57 -25.12 -11.68
N THR A 399 0.28 -24.02 -11.03
CA THR A 399 1.01 -23.63 -9.81
C THR A 399 0.72 -24.58 -8.67
N GLY A 400 -0.54 -25.00 -8.48
CA GLY A 400 -0.92 -25.99 -7.48
C GLY A 400 -0.16 -27.29 -7.69
N ALA A 401 -0.13 -27.82 -8.92
CA ALA A 401 0.61 -29.02 -9.28
C ALA A 401 2.12 -28.88 -9.04
N VAL A 402 2.72 -27.76 -9.41
CA VAL A 402 4.16 -27.49 -9.19
C VAL A 402 4.46 -27.42 -7.69
N VAL A 403 3.64 -26.75 -6.90
CA VAL A 403 3.82 -26.67 -5.44
C VAL A 403 3.69 -28.06 -4.80
N LEU A 404 2.66 -28.84 -5.18
CA LEU A 404 2.47 -30.20 -4.71
C LEU A 404 3.64 -31.10 -5.12
N PHE A 405 4.14 -30.97 -6.35
CA PHE A 405 5.30 -31.71 -6.84
C PHE A 405 6.56 -31.40 -6.01
N ILE A 406 6.84 -30.11 -5.74
CA ILE A 406 7.95 -29.70 -4.87
C ILE A 406 7.80 -30.29 -3.47
N MET A 407 6.58 -30.29 -2.92
CA MET A 407 6.30 -30.85 -1.60
C MET A 407 6.41 -32.38 -1.54
N LEU A 408 6.06 -33.08 -2.65
CA LEU A 408 6.15 -34.53 -2.78
C LEU A 408 7.59 -35.00 -3.03
N LEU A 409 8.38 -34.24 -3.79
CA LEU A 409 9.81 -34.56 -4.00
C LEU A 409 10.59 -34.57 -2.69
N ASP A 410 10.14 -33.84 -1.69
CA ASP A 410 10.75 -33.80 -0.37
C ASP A 410 10.56 -35.09 0.44
N SER A 411 9.54 -35.90 0.12
CA SER A 411 9.34 -37.21 0.71
C SER A 411 10.35 -38.28 0.21
N HIS A 412 11.09 -38.00 -0.86
CA HIS A 412 12.20 -38.79 -1.32
C HIS A 412 13.52 -38.25 -0.78
N PRO A 413 14.49 -39.08 -0.37
CA PRO A 413 15.77 -38.67 0.20
C PRO A 413 16.72 -38.11 -0.84
N THR A 414 16.25 -37.11 -1.62
CA THR A 414 17.11 -36.35 -2.52
C THR A 414 17.88 -35.30 -1.72
N ARG A 415 19.21 -35.29 -1.89
CA ARG A 415 20.07 -34.34 -1.18
C ARG A 415 19.61 -32.90 -1.39
N PRO A 416 19.43 -32.10 -0.31
CA PRO A 416 19.07 -30.71 -0.42
C PRO A 416 20.13 -29.95 -1.26
N PRO A 417 19.73 -28.86 -1.93
CA PRO A 417 20.70 -28.01 -2.65
C PRO A 417 21.87 -27.66 -1.75
N ALA A 418 23.09 -27.80 -2.24
CA ALA A 418 24.35 -27.71 -1.48
C ALA A 418 24.54 -26.42 -0.63
N GLN A 419 23.70 -25.41 -0.80
CA GLN A 419 23.79 -24.13 -0.09
C GLN A 419 22.79 -23.96 1.05
N LEU A 420 21.71 -24.68 0.98
CA LEU A 420 20.75 -24.80 2.06
C LEU A 420 20.99 -26.11 2.82
N SER A 421 22.19 -26.71 2.63
CA SER A 421 22.58 -28.01 3.21
C SER A 421 22.61 -28.03 4.74
N GLY A 422 22.50 -26.88 5.40
CA GLY A 422 22.31 -26.78 6.85
C GLY A 422 20.84 -26.71 7.29
N LEU A 423 19.89 -26.77 6.34
CA LEU A 423 18.46 -26.73 6.64
C LEU A 423 17.78 -28.03 6.24
N PRO A 424 16.77 -28.47 7.01
CA PRO A 424 15.93 -29.60 6.65
C PRO A 424 15.25 -29.39 5.29
N SER A 425 15.18 -30.42 4.47
CA SER A 425 14.54 -30.39 3.14
C SER A 425 13.07 -29.96 3.25
N ALA A 426 12.36 -30.40 4.26
CA ALA A 426 10.98 -30.03 4.54
C ALA A 426 10.78 -28.54 4.77
N LEU A 427 11.71 -27.86 5.41
CA LEU A 427 11.65 -26.42 5.62
C LEU A 427 11.93 -25.65 4.32
N VAL A 428 12.92 -26.11 3.55
CA VAL A 428 13.28 -25.50 2.26
C VAL A 428 12.12 -25.62 1.27
N SER A 429 11.54 -26.82 1.13
CA SER A 429 10.39 -27.06 0.25
C SER A 429 9.15 -26.25 0.68
N THR A 430 8.92 -26.12 1.99
CA THR A 430 7.85 -25.29 2.53
C THR A 430 8.02 -23.83 2.15
N ILE A 431 9.24 -23.28 2.25
CA ILE A 431 9.50 -21.86 1.91
C ILE A 431 9.41 -21.65 0.40
N LEU A 432 9.99 -22.52 -0.42
CA LEU A 432 9.88 -22.41 -1.87
C LEU A 432 8.44 -22.58 -2.36
N GLY A 433 7.75 -23.60 -1.91
CA GLY A 433 6.36 -23.87 -2.26
C GLY A 433 5.43 -22.76 -1.82
N GLY A 434 5.59 -22.25 -0.60
CA GLY A 434 4.81 -21.12 -0.08
C GLY A 434 5.07 -19.84 -0.84
N THR A 435 6.32 -19.56 -1.22
CA THR A 435 6.63 -18.39 -2.07
C THR A 435 5.95 -18.50 -3.42
N LEU A 436 6.03 -19.65 -4.10
CA LEU A 436 5.37 -19.88 -5.38
C LEU A 436 3.84 -19.79 -5.27
N ALA A 437 3.26 -20.36 -4.22
CA ALA A 437 1.82 -20.23 -3.95
C ALA A 437 1.40 -18.77 -3.76
N THR A 438 2.19 -17.98 -3.02
CA THR A 438 1.93 -16.55 -2.81
C THR A 438 2.08 -15.75 -4.11
N ILE A 439 3.09 -16.05 -4.93
CA ILE A 439 3.27 -15.45 -6.25
C ILE A 439 2.04 -15.73 -7.12
N CYS A 440 1.56 -16.98 -7.16
CA CYS A 440 0.38 -17.32 -7.92
C CYS A 440 -0.85 -16.53 -7.44
N LEU A 441 -1.11 -16.53 -6.15
CA LEU A 441 -2.25 -15.85 -5.56
C LEU A 441 -2.23 -14.34 -5.87
N ILE A 442 -1.10 -13.69 -5.63
CA ILE A 442 -1.03 -12.22 -5.69
C ILE A 442 -0.75 -11.72 -7.10
N SER A 443 0.09 -12.41 -7.89
CA SER A 443 0.49 -11.93 -9.21
C SER A 443 -0.49 -12.30 -10.30
N PHE A 444 -1.26 -13.37 -10.14
CA PHE A 444 -2.18 -13.85 -11.16
C PHE A 444 -3.64 -13.81 -10.72
N LEU A 445 -3.98 -14.31 -9.53
CA LEU A 445 -5.36 -14.38 -9.08
C LEU A 445 -5.95 -13.01 -8.76
N ILE A 446 -5.28 -12.21 -7.92
CA ILE A 446 -5.82 -10.91 -7.49
C ILE A 446 -6.03 -9.95 -8.68
N PRO A 447 -5.07 -9.77 -9.62
CA PRO A 447 -5.32 -8.95 -10.80
C PRO A 447 -6.49 -9.44 -11.63
N SER A 448 -6.61 -10.76 -11.83
CA SER A 448 -7.70 -11.35 -12.59
C SER A 448 -9.07 -11.13 -11.93
N LEU A 449 -9.16 -11.21 -10.60
CA LEU A 449 -10.38 -10.88 -9.87
C LEU A 449 -10.71 -9.38 -9.91
N ARG A 450 -9.71 -8.52 -9.97
CA ARG A 450 -9.91 -7.07 -10.10
C ARG A 450 -10.44 -6.68 -11.48
N GLU A 451 -10.10 -7.41 -12.53
CA GLU A 451 -10.67 -7.18 -13.88
C GLU A 451 -12.18 -7.35 -13.93
N LEU A 452 -12.74 -8.14 -13.04
CA LEU A 452 -14.20 -8.29 -12.90
C LEU A 452 -14.89 -7.01 -12.41
N ARG A 453 -14.14 -6.01 -11.98
CA ARG A 453 -14.67 -4.69 -11.65
C ARG A 453 -14.72 -3.84 -12.92
N ALA A 454 -15.90 -3.56 -13.38
CA ALA A 454 -16.14 -2.83 -14.63
C ALA A 454 -15.99 -1.30 -14.51
N GLU A 455 -15.22 -0.79 -13.54
CA GLU A 455 -15.05 0.66 -13.35
C GLU A 455 -14.45 1.33 -14.59
N LYS A 456 -13.37 0.78 -15.15
CA LYS A 456 -12.68 1.36 -16.31
C LYS A 456 -13.56 1.41 -17.57
N PRO A 457 -14.22 0.32 -18.02
CA PRO A 457 -15.11 0.38 -19.17
C PRO A 457 -16.26 1.37 -19.00
N PHE A 458 -16.86 1.42 -17.79
CA PHE A 458 -17.90 2.37 -17.45
C PHE A 458 -17.43 3.82 -17.57
N LEU A 459 -16.23 4.14 -17.03
CA LEU A 459 -15.69 5.49 -17.06
C LEU A 459 -15.19 5.90 -18.45
N LEU A 460 -14.71 4.96 -19.27
CA LEU A 460 -14.38 5.23 -20.67
C LEU A 460 -15.65 5.52 -21.49
N LEU A 461 -16.77 4.86 -21.18
CA LEU A 461 -18.06 5.18 -21.78
C LEU A 461 -18.55 6.56 -21.32
N LEU A 462 -18.40 6.90 -20.04
CA LEU A 462 -18.67 8.25 -19.54
C LEU A 462 -17.84 9.28 -20.31
N LYS A 463 -16.54 9.04 -20.50
CA LYS A 463 -15.64 9.90 -21.29
C LYS A 463 -16.18 10.14 -22.71
N SER A 464 -16.60 9.09 -23.40
CA SER A 464 -17.14 9.24 -24.76
C SER A 464 -18.44 10.05 -24.80
N ASN A 465 -19.29 9.90 -23.78
CA ASN A 465 -20.56 10.63 -23.69
C ASN A 465 -20.44 12.06 -23.14
N THR A 466 -19.29 12.39 -22.58
CA THR A 466 -19.00 13.73 -22.02
C THR A 466 -17.82 14.42 -22.72
N ALA A 467 -17.45 13.96 -23.92
CA ALA A 467 -16.31 14.51 -24.65
C ALA A 467 -16.44 16.03 -24.92
N ASP A 468 -17.66 16.49 -25.15
CA ASP A 468 -17.99 17.90 -25.41
C ASP A 468 -18.32 18.70 -24.14
N PHE A 469 -18.24 18.08 -22.96
CA PHE A 469 -18.59 18.75 -21.71
C PHE A 469 -17.37 19.49 -21.16
N GLU A 470 -17.63 20.66 -20.58
CA GLU A 470 -16.62 21.36 -19.80
C GLU A 470 -16.34 20.55 -18.50
N PRO A 471 -15.09 20.55 -17.99
CA PRO A 471 -14.74 19.73 -16.81
C PRO A 471 -15.67 19.94 -15.61
N HIS A 472 -16.00 21.20 -15.31
CA HIS A 472 -16.91 21.53 -14.18
C HIS A 472 -18.39 21.22 -14.43
N SER A 473 -18.77 20.81 -15.64
CA SER A 473 -20.09 20.24 -15.91
C SER A 473 -20.18 18.76 -15.53
N ILE A 474 -19.06 18.11 -15.19
CA ILE A 474 -19.03 16.79 -14.58
C ILE A 474 -19.13 16.98 -13.06
N ILE A 475 -20.22 16.53 -12.47
CA ILE A 475 -20.49 16.64 -11.03
C ILE A 475 -20.36 15.26 -10.40
N HIS A 476 -19.39 15.12 -9.51
CA HIS A 476 -19.23 13.90 -8.73
C HIS A 476 -19.84 14.06 -7.35
N ILE A 477 -20.84 13.24 -7.01
CA ILE A 477 -21.42 13.19 -5.66
C ILE A 477 -20.68 12.12 -4.87
N GLY A 478 -19.84 12.56 -3.92
CA GLY A 478 -18.98 11.70 -3.11
C GLY A 478 -17.77 12.42 -2.57
N GLY A 479 -16.80 11.67 -2.04
CA GLY A 479 -15.54 12.24 -1.51
C GLY A 479 -14.52 12.55 -2.59
N GLN A 480 -13.58 13.45 -2.30
CA GLN A 480 -12.48 13.83 -3.20
C GLN A 480 -11.66 12.62 -3.70
N SER A 481 -11.39 11.65 -2.82
CA SER A 481 -10.65 10.44 -3.19
C SER A 481 -11.41 9.54 -4.17
N SER A 482 -12.75 9.59 -4.19
CA SER A 482 -13.56 8.84 -5.17
C SER A 482 -13.72 9.59 -6.49
N ALA A 483 -13.53 10.90 -6.49
CA ALA A 483 -13.53 11.72 -7.69
C ALA A 483 -12.27 11.48 -8.55
N SER A 484 -11.14 11.10 -7.95
CA SER A 484 -9.88 10.86 -8.65
C SER A 484 -10.00 9.79 -9.75
N VAL A 485 -10.80 8.76 -9.55
CA VAL A 485 -11.02 7.73 -10.58
C VAL A 485 -11.79 8.28 -11.79
N VAL A 486 -12.77 9.13 -11.55
CA VAL A 486 -13.56 9.78 -12.61
C VAL A 486 -12.65 10.71 -13.41
N LEU A 487 -11.86 11.55 -12.73
CA LEU A 487 -10.89 12.45 -13.35
C LEU A 487 -9.88 11.70 -14.20
N PHE A 488 -9.27 10.67 -13.65
CA PHE A 488 -8.22 9.91 -14.33
C PHE A 488 -8.73 9.28 -15.63
N TYR A 489 -9.82 8.50 -15.57
CA TYR A 489 -10.31 7.77 -16.76
C TYR A 489 -11.06 8.66 -17.75
N THR A 490 -11.70 9.74 -17.32
CA THR A 490 -12.28 10.72 -18.25
C THR A 490 -11.21 11.61 -18.90
N GLY A 491 -10.06 11.77 -18.25
CA GLY A 491 -8.99 12.64 -18.71
C GLY A 491 -9.43 14.12 -18.74
N ALA A 492 -10.24 14.54 -17.77
CA ALA A 492 -10.72 15.91 -17.68
C ALA A 492 -9.55 16.88 -17.52
N ARG A 493 -9.50 17.92 -18.38
CA ARG A 493 -8.42 18.92 -18.40
C ARG A 493 -8.64 20.09 -17.43
N GLY A 494 -9.47 19.91 -16.42
CA GLY A 494 -9.76 20.87 -15.37
C GLY A 494 -10.50 20.23 -14.21
N ALA A 495 -10.70 20.99 -13.13
CA ALA A 495 -11.39 20.51 -11.95
C ALA A 495 -12.83 20.09 -12.27
N ILE A 496 -13.21 18.89 -11.88
CA ILE A 496 -14.63 18.49 -11.82
C ILE A 496 -15.26 19.01 -10.53
N THR A 497 -16.56 19.19 -10.53
CA THR A 497 -17.28 19.59 -9.33
C THR A 497 -17.49 18.40 -8.41
N VAL A 498 -16.98 18.48 -7.18
CA VAL A 498 -17.21 17.45 -6.14
C VAL A 498 -18.18 18.01 -5.11
N ILE A 499 -19.27 17.29 -4.87
CA ILE A 499 -20.30 17.61 -3.88
C ILE A 499 -20.32 16.49 -2.84
N SER A 500 -20.05 16.81 -1.59
CA SER A 500 -19.95 15.82 -0.52
C SER A 500 -21.15 15.87 0.42
N GLU A 501 -21.81 14.73 0.62
CA GLU A 501 -22.84 14.60 1.65
C GLU A 501 -22.24 14.53 3.06
N SER A 502 -21.04 13.97 3.19
CA SER A 502 -20.35 13.78 4.48
C SER A 502 -19.47 14.96 4.90
N GLY A 503 -19.60 16.12 4.23
CA GLY A 503 -18.93 17.35 4.62
C GLY A 503 -19.49 17.94 5.92
N ASP A 504 -18.75 18.87 6.49
CA ASP A 504 -19.13 19.55 7.74
C ASP A 504 -20.42 20.39 7.59
N ASP A 505 -20.80 20.77 6.36
CA ASP A 505 -22.00 21.55 6.02
C ASP A 505 -22.77 20.96 4.81
N PRO A 506 -23.62 19.95 5.01
CA PRO A 506 -24.43 19.39 3.92
C PRO A 506 -25.45 20.39 3.30
N ALA A 507 -25.88 21.39 4.08
CA ALA A 507 -26.80 22.40 3.58
C ALA A 507 -26.11 23.40 2.65
N GLY A 508 -24.89 23.81 2.98
CA GLY A 508 -24.03 24.62 2.13
C GLY A 508 -23.66 23.91 0.83
N GLU A 509 -23.40 22.60 0.87
CA GLU A 509 -23.12 21.82 -0.34
C GLU A 509 -24.36 21.71 -1.25
N LEU A 510 -25.56 21.61 -0.69
CA LEU A 510 -26.81 21.63 -1.46
C LEU A 510 -27.05 22.98 -2.14
N GLU A 511 -26.80 24.07 -1.45
CA GLU A 511 -26.90 25.42 -2.00
C GLU A 511 -25.81 25.68 -3.07
N ARG A 512 -24.62 25.13 -2.87
CA ARG A 512 -23.55 25.14 -3.87
C ARG A 512 -23.95 24.42 -5.15
N PHE A 513 -24.56 23.24 -5.04
CA PHE A 513 -25.10 22.50 -6.17
C PHE A 513 -26.16 23.32 -6.91
N ARG A 514 -27.11 23.91 -6.17
CA ARG A 514 -28.16 24.75 -6.74
C ARG A 514 -27.59 25.93 -7.53
N ARG A 515 -26.61 26.65 -6.98
CA ARG A 515 -25.94 27.77 -7.66
C ARG A 515 -25.22 27.34 -8.94
N LEU A 516 -24.56 26.17 -8.92
CA LEU A 516 -23.89 25.62 -10.10
C LEU A 516 -24.87 25.35 -11.25
N ILE A 517 -26.02 24.74 -10.93
CA ILE A 517 -27.05 24.45 -11.94
C ILE A 517 -27.67 25.75 -12.46
N ALA A 518 -27.98 26.70 -11.57
CA ALA A 518 -28.57 27.98 -11.90
C ALA A 518 -27.64 28.89 -12.73
N ALA A 519 -26.32 28.75 -12.55
CA ALA A 519 -25.33 29.54 -13.29
C ALA A 519 -25.26 29.22 -14.79
N ARG A 520 -25.85 28.07 -15.22
CA ARG A 520 -25.84 27.62 -16.61
C ARG A 520 -27.21 27.11 -17.06
N PRO A 521 -28.15 28.01 -17.30
CA PRO A 521 -29.48 27.64 -17.78
C PRO A 521 -29.37 26.97 -19.16
N GLY A 522 -30.03 25.83 -19.33
CA GLY A 522 -29.93 25.02 -20.54
C GLY A 522 -28.62 24.25 -20.72
N GLY A 523 -27.67 24.35 -19.78
CA GLY A 523 -26.39 23.62 -19.81
C GLY A 523 -26.58 22.13 -19.54
N LYS A 524 -25.75 21.30 -20.20
CA LYS A 524 -25.71 19.86 -19.95
C LYS A 524 -24.73 19.55 -18.83
N PHE A 525 -25.13 18.65 -17.94
CA PHE A 525 -24.34 18.17 -16.82
C PHE A 525 -24.32 16.65 -16.80
N ALA A 526 -23.19 16.08 -16.42
CA ALA A 526 -23.07 14.66 -16.11
C ALA A 526 -22.92 14.49 -14.60
N ILE A 527 -23.89 13.87 -13.96
CA ILE A 527 -23.88 13.60 -12.52
C ILE A 527 -23.42 12.16 -12.32
N VAL A 528 -22.32 11.97 -11.59
CA VAL A 528 -21.74 10.65 -11.29
C VAL A 528 -21.79 10.40 -9.79
N THR A 529 -22.34 9.28 -9.37
CA THR A 529 -22.37 8.89 -7.96
C THR A 529 -22.40 7.38 -7.79
N ARG A 530 -22.26 6.91 -6.55
CA ARG A 530 -22.44 5.50 -6.21
C ARG A 530 -23.92 5.22 -5.94
N CYS A 531 -24.46 4.23 -6.65
CA CYS A 531 -25.81 3.71 -6.41
C CYS A 531 -25.85 2.87 -5.12
N ARG A 532 -25.80 3.51 -3.95
CA ARG A 532 -26.15 2.83 -2.71
C ARG A 532 -27.60 3.16 -2.37
N PRO A 533 -28.46 2.16 -2.10
CA PRO A 533 -29.72 2.44 -1.43
C PRO A 533 -29.38 3.01 -0.05
N GLY A 534 -29.40 4.32 0.10
CA GLY A 534 -29.00 4.98 1.33
C GLY A 534 -28.70 6.47 1.12
N ARG A 535 -27.74 6.97 1.88
CA ARG A 535 -27.47 8.41 2.00
C ARG A 535 -27.18 9.09 0.66
N GLU A 536 -26.31 8.50 -0.17
CA GLU A 536 -25.85 9.13 -1.43
C GLU A 536 -27.00 9.36 -2.44
N LEU A 537 -27.89 8.37 -2.62
CA LEU A 537 -29.08 8.53 -3.47
C LEU A 537 -30.12 9.47 -2.86
N ALA A 538 -30.32 9.43 -1.53
CA ALA A 538 -31.19 10.39 -0.86
C ALA A 538 -30.67 11.82 -0.98
N PHE A 539 -29.35 12.01 -0.92
CA PHE A 539 -28.72 13.30 -1.16
C PHE A 539 -28.87 13.75 -2.61
N LEU A 540 -28.66 12.83 -3.58
CA LEU A 540 -28.89 13.11 -5.00
C LEU A 540 -30.33 13.54 -5.28
N ARG A 541 -31.34 12.91 -4.66
CA ARG A 541 -32.75 13.33 -4.77
C ARG A 541 -32.96 14.74 -4.24
N ARG A 542 -32.34 15.10 -3.11
CA ARG A 542 -32.37 16.46 -2.58
C ARG A 542 -31.69 17.46 -3.51
N CYS A 543 -30.54 17.10 -4.08
CA CYS A 543 -29.83 17.92 -5.06
C CYS A 543 -30.67 18.15 -6.33
N ALA A 544 -31.29 17.10 -6.87
CA ALA A 544 -32.13 17.19 -8.04
C ALA A 544 -33.36 18.10 -7.79
N ALA A 545 -34.02 17.94 -6.64
CA ALA A 545 -35.13 18.79 -6.24
C ALA A 545 -34.70 20.27 -6.06
N ALA A 546 -33.57 20.50 -5.39
CA ALA A 546 -33.05 21.85 -5.18
C ALA A 546 -32.62 22.55 -6.47
N GLY A 547 -32.05 21.80 -7.43
CA GLY A 547 -31.63 22.30 -8.75
C GLY A 547 -32.77 22.40 -9.77
N GLY A 548 -33.98 21.94 -9.44
CA GLY A 548 -35.11 21.85 -10.37
C GLY A 548 -34.86 20.90 -11.55
N LEU A 549 -33.96 19.91 -11.36
CA LEU A 549 -33.59 18.97 -12.40
C LEU A 549 -34.66 17.89 -12.57
N LYS A 550 -35.03 17.63 -13.82
CA LYS A 550 -35.86 16.44 -14.17
C LYS A 550 -34.97 15.20 -14.21
N LEU A 551 -34.70 14.62 -13.04
CA LEU A 551 -33.82 13.48 -12.87
C LEU A 551 -34.59 12.31 -12.26
N ASP A 552 -34.70 11.20 -12.97
CA ASP A 552 -35.16 9.94 -12.40
C ASP A 552 -33.97 9.25 -11.70
N VAL A 553 -33.85 9.48 -10.41
CA VAL A 553 -32.74 8.96 -9.60
C VAL A 553 -32.72 7.44 -9.56
N ASP A 554 -33.86 6.79 -9.77
CA ASP A 554 -33.98 5.34 -9.76
C ASP A 554 -33.64 4.70 -11.11
N ARG A 555 -33.55 5.52 -12.19
CA ARG A 555 -33.19 5.10 -13.56
C ARG A 555 -32.03 5.91 -14.09
N PRO A 556 -30.78 5.53 -13.76
CA PRO A 556 -29.61 6.16 -14.34
C PRO A 556 -29.47 5.84 -15.84
N ASP A 557 -28.86 6.75 -16.59
CA ASP A 557 -28.55 6.53 -18.00
C ASP A 557 -27.65 5.31 -18.20
N ARG A 558 -26.75 5.10 -17.23
CA ARG A 558 -25.91 3.90 -17.18
C ARG A 558 -25.56 3.55 -15.74
N ILE A 559 -25.47 2.25 -15.49
CA ILE A 559 -24.93 1.65 -14.26
C ILE A 559 -23.71 0.82 -14.63
N GLU A 560 -22.72 0.81 -13.74
CA GLU A 560 -21.53 -0.03 -13.86
C GLU A 560 -21.92 -1.52 -13.90
N ASP A 561 -21.54 -2.22 -14.99
CA ASP A 561 -21.75 -3.66 -15.12
C ASP A 561 -20.80 -4.43 -14.21
N ARG A 562 -21.34 -4.97 -13.14
CA ARG A 562 -20.64 -5.91 -12.25
C ARG A 562 -21.43 -7.19 -12.14
N PRO A 563 -20.75 -8.35 -12.10
CA PRO A 563 -21.43 -9.60 -11.83
C PRO A 563 -22.19 -9.51 -10.50
N PRO A 564 -23.45 -9.99 -10.45
CA PRO A 564 -24.19 -10.05 -9.20
C PRO A 564 -23.43 -10.89 -8.16
N GLY A 565 -23.39 -10.41 -6.92
CA GLY A 565 -22.69 -11.09 -5.81
C GLY A 565 -21.18 -10.80 -5.68
N TYR A 566 -20.58 -10.06 -6.61
CA TYR A 566 -19.17 -9.66 -6.50
C TYR A 566 -19.02 -8.34 -5.76
N GLY A 567 -18.59 -8.43 -4.51
CA GLY A 567 -18.48 -7.27 -3.64
C GLY A 567 -19.85 -6.73 -3.21
N ASN A 568 -19.84 -5.61 -2.52
CA ASN A 568 -21.10 -4.96 -2.12
C ASN A 568 -21.78 -4.45 -3.40
N SER A 569 -22.79 -5.17 -3.92
CA SER A 569 -23.57 -4.82 -5.11
C SER A 569 -24.14 -3.39 -5.03
N ASP A 570 -24.26 -2.89 -3.81
CA ASP A 570 -24.75 -1.57 -3.48
C ASP A 570 -23.74 -0.42 -3.72
N ARG A 571 -22.54 -0.72 -4.25
CA ARG A 571 -21.48 0.29 -4.51
C ARG A 571 -21.17 0.52 -5.99
N ARG A 572 -22.11 0.19 -6.88
CA ARG A 572 -21.94 0.46 -8.31
C ARG A 572 -21.95 1.96 -8.58
N GLN A 573 -21.09 2.40 -9.51
CA GLN A 573 -21.17 3.76 -10.01
C GLN A 573 -22.30 3.86 -11.04
N ALA A 574 -22.97 4.99 -11.06
CA ALA A 574 -23.94 5.32 -12.08
C ALA A 574 -23.76 6.77 -12.50
N TYR A 575 -24.18 7.10 -13.70
CA TYR A 575 -24.26 8.48 -14.14
C TYR A 575 -25.59 8.80 -14.80
N TRP A 576 -25.93 10.07 -14.74
CA TRP A 576 -27.06 10.70 -15.37
C TRP A 576 -26.59 11.90 -16.19
N ILE A 577 -27.06 12.02 -17.41
CA ILE A 577 -26.87 13.22 -18.23
C ILE A 577 -28.14 14.05 -18.14
N VAL A 578 -28.05 15.23 -17.59
CA VAL A 578 -29.18 16.11 -17.34
C VAL A 578 -28.96 17.48 -17.97
N THR A 579 -30.03 18.13 -18.37
CA THR A 579 -30.02 19.52 -18.83
C THR A 579 -30.62 20.41 -17.75
N SER A 580 -29.96 21.52 -17.42
CA SER A 580 -30.50 22.47 -16.45
C SER A 580 -31.76 23.15 -17.03
N PRO A 581 -32.73 23.51 -16.19
CA PRO A 581 -33.92 24.22 -16.64
C PRO A 581 -33.53 25.57 -17.30
N LEU A 582 -34.17 25.87 -18.42
CA LEU A 582 -34.07 27.22 -19.04
C LEU A 582 -34.63 28.21 -18.02
N GLY A 583 -33.87 29.24 -17.65
CA GLY A 583 -34.18 30.20 -16.59
C GLY A 583 -35.54 30.87 -16.77
N GLY A 584 -36.54 30.25 -16.23
CA GLY A 584 -37.90 30.76 -16.15
C GLY A 584 -38.63 30.02 -15.00
N ASN A 585 -38.84 30.76 -13.89
CA ASN A 585 -39.65 30.29 -12.72
C ASN A 585 -38.99 29.35 -11.66
N ALA A 586 -37.79 29.68 -11.20
CA ALA A 586 -37.33 29.10 -9.94
C ALA A 586 -38.07 29.66 -8.67
N SER A 587 -38.88 30.72 -8.85
CA SER A 587 -39.59 31.36 -7.72
C SER A 587 -40.99 30.79 -7.43
N ALA A 588 -41.56 29.94 -8.31
CA ALA A 588 -42.97 29.49 -8.15
C ALA A 588 -43.11 28.16 -7.35
N SER A 589 -42.05 27.34 -7.21
CA SER A 589 -42.20 26.04 -6.56
C SER A 589 -41.96 26.05 -5.02
N SER A 590 -41.33 27.09 -4.47
CA SER A 590 -41.08 27.17 -3.02
C SER A 590 -42.37 27.48 -2.21
N ASN A 591 -43.37 28.10 -2.83
CA ASN A 591 -44.62 28.44 -2.15
C ASN A 591 -45.67 27.32 -2.11
N GLN A 592 -45.53 26.24 -2.89
CA GLN A 592 -46.48 25.13 -2.83
C GLN A 592 -46.14 24.06 -1.79
N VAL A 593 -44.90 23.96 -1.38
CA VAL A 593 -44.51 22.96 -0.35
C VAL A 593 -44.92 23.43 1.07
N GLN A 594 -44.97 24.76 1.29
CA GLN A 594 -45.37 25.30 2.59
C GLN A 594 -46.93 25.30 2.86
N LYS A 595 -47.74 25.10 1.83
CA LYS A 595 -49.22 25.09 1.99
C LYS A 595 -49.85 23.69 2.23
N LYS A 596 -49.06 22.61 2.19
CA LYS A 596 -49.56 21.25 2.48
C LYS A 596 -49.18 20.70 3.86
N GLY A 597 -48.64 21.54 4.74
CA GLY A 597 -48.22 21.19 6.10
C GLY A 597 -48.99 21.97 7.19
N ARG A 598 -50.21 22.40 6.95
CA ARG A 598 -51.13 22.89 7.99
C ARG A 598 -52.41 22.08 8.02
#